data_1666778be6856c8c7837dae2056ce018
#
_entry.id   1666778be6856c8c7837dae2056ce018
#
_cell.length_a   1.000
_cell.length_b   1.000
_cell.length_c   1.000
_cell.angle_alpha   90.00
_cell.angle_beta   90.00
_cell.angle_gamma   90.00
#
_symmetry.space_group_name_H-M   'P 1'
#
loop_
_entity.id
_entity.type
_entity.pdbx_description
1 polymer ?
#
loop_
_entity_poly.entity_id
_entity_poly.type
_entity_poly.pdbx_seq_one_letter_code
_entity_poly.pdbx_strand_id
1 'polypeptide(L)'
;ALLTLKSEGLYELQTLATIAHAKPGMRFNDGRCDPSGRMWLGTMVMDMGLADNAGGFYCLDERGLTGPYVSGLYTPNGLAFSSDGRTMYYSDSHPKAQKIWRCAIDLSSGQLGQSRLFVDMTDLPGRPDGAAMDAQGNYWICGNDAGQVHCFDSSGHCLESVQVPFPKPAMCAFGGANLQTLFVTSIVPGNKALDTTGQSGQVVSAELKHRGLPEPVFSRFPAPL
;
A
#
# COMPACT_ATOMS: atom_id res chain seq x y z
N ALA A 1 -5.16 -15.91 0.10
CA ALA A 1 -5.86 -16.86 1.00
C ALA A 1 -6.69 -16.07 2.00
N LEU A 2 -7.78 -16.65 2.49
CA LEU A 2 -8.53 -16.17 3.63
C LEU A 2 -8.02 -16.90 4.87
N LEU A 3 -7.67 -16.14 5.90
CA LEU A 3 -7.28 -16.67 7.20
C LEU A 3 -8.47 -16.50 8.16
N THR A 4 -8.99 -17.60 8.65
CA THR A 4 -10.02 -17.60 9.70
C THR A 4 -9.40 -18.03 11.01
N LEU A 5 -9.37 -17.12 12.01
CA LEU A 5 -8.92 -17.46 13.35
C LEU A 5 -10.00 -18.27 14.06
N LYS A 6 -9.61 -19.41 14.61
CA LYS A 6 -10.44 -20.27 15.46
C LYS A 6 -10.00 -20.15 16.92
N SER A 7 -10.77 -20.73 17.83
CA SER A 7 -10.40 -20.78 19.26
C SER A 7 -9.04 -21.47 19.45
N GLU A 8 -8.34 -21.13 20.53
CA GLU A 8 -7.07 -21.76 20.94
C GLU A 8 -5.85 -21.48 20.04
N GLY A 9 -5.85 -20.35 19.29
CA GLY A 9 -4.74 -19.99 18.42
C GLY A 9 -4.65 -20.83 17.12
N LEU A 10 -5.65 -21.67 16.85
CA LEU A 10 -5.78 -22.37 15.58
C LEU A 10 -6.33 -21.44 14.51
N TYR A 11 -5.92 -21.67 13.27
CA TYR A 11 -6.44 -20.96 12.11
C TYR A 11 -6.71 -21.93 10.95
N GLU A 12 -7.61 -21.50 10.10
CA GLU A 12 -7.92 -22.18 8.84
C GLU A 12 -7.55 -21.28 7.67
N LEU A 13 -6.88 -21.85 6.69
CA LEU A 13 -6.51 -21.18 5.45
C LEU A 13 -7.38 -21.69 4.31
N GLN A 14 -8.08 -20.77 3.65
CA GLN A 14 -8.80 -21.04 2.41
C GLN A 14 -8.14 -20.28 1.27
N THR A 15 -7.80 -20.96 0.19
CA THR A 15 -7.32 -20.32 -1.04
C THR A 15 -8.52 -19.73 -1.78
N LEU A 16 -8.57 -18.42 -1.93
CA LEU A 16 -9.63 -17.72 -2.66
C LEU A 16 -9.33 -17.61 -4.17
N ALA A 17 -8.05 -17.45 -4.52
CA ALA A 17 -7.61 -17.37 -5.90
C ALA A 17 -6.11 -17.66 -5.98
N THR A 18 -5.66 -18.06 -7.14
CA THR A 18 -4.25 -18.22 -7.51
C THR A 18 -3.95 -17.37 -8.74
N ILE A 19 -2.68 -16.97 -8.88
CA ILE A 19 -2.20 -16.25 -10.06
C ILE A 19 -1.06 -17.02 -10.73
N ALA A 20 -1.14 -17.15 -12.05
CA ALA A 20 0.02 -17.52 -12.85
C ALA A 20 0.82 -16.24 -13.12
N HIS A 21 1.91 -16.04 -12.38
CA HIS A 21 2.79 -14.90 -12.59
C HIS A 21 3.44 -14.92 -13.99
N ALA A 22 3.70 -13.74 -14.53
CA ALA A 22 4.35 -13.60 -15.82
C ALA A 22 5.77 -14.20 -15.87
N LYS A 23 6.42 -14.30 -14.72
CA LYS A 23 7.78 -14.84 -14.57
C LYS A 23 7.95 -15.59 -13.25
N PRO A 24 8.91 -16.55 -13.18
CA PRO A 24 9.32 -17.13 -11.90
C PRO A 24 9.88 -16.05 -10.96
N GLY A 25 9.79 -16.30 -9.66
CA GLY A 25 10.32 -15.40 -8.63
C GLY A 25 9.49 -14.14 -8.40
N MET A 26 8.26 -14.10 -8.89
CA MET A 26 7.31 -13.04 -8.56
C MET A 26 6.48 -13.39 -7.32
N ARG A 27 6.01 -12.35 -6.63
CA ARG A 27 5.10 -12.43 -5.48
C ARG A 27 4.12 -11.27 -5.45
N PHE A 28 3.08 -11.40 -4.65
CA PHE A 28 2.31 -10.23 -4.22
C PHE A 28 3.16 -9.35 -3.29
N ASN A 29 2.90 -8.04 -3.30
CA ASN A 29 3.54 -7.05 -2.44
C ASN A 29 2.50 -6.28 -1.63
N ASP A 30 2.12 -5.08 -2.04
CA ASP A 30 1.11 -4.28 -1.36
C ASP A 30 -0.31 -4.69 -1.78
N GLY A 31 -1.29 -4.45 -0.92
CA GLY A 31 -2.69 -4.68 -1.23
C GLY A 31 -3.61 -3.92 -0.30
N ARG A 32 -4.76 -3.47 -0.85
CA ARG A 32 -5.78 -2.74 -0.10
C ARG A 32 -7.17 -2.98 -0.66
N CYS A 33 -8.16 -2.96 0.23
CA CYS A 33 -9.57 -2.98 -0.18
C CYS A 33 -9.99 -1.60 -0.69
N ASP A 34 -10.80 -1.59 -1.76
CA ASP A 34 -11.49 -0.37 -2.16
C ASP A 34 -12.83 -0.22 -1.41
N PRO A 35 -13.44 0.98 -1.42
CA PRO A 35 -14.71 1.22 -0.75
C PRO A 35 -15.89 0.38 -1.28
N SER A 36 -15.75 -0.27 -2.45
CA SER A 36 -16.73 -1.21 -2.98
C SER A 36 -16.51 -2.66 -2.50
N GLY A 37 -15.54 -2.90 -1.63
CA GLY A 37 -15.26 -4.21 -1.03
C GLY A 37 -14.42 -5.15 -1.89
N ARG A 38 -13.75 -4.67 -2.96
CA ARG A 38 -12.80 -5.44 -3.76
C ARG A 38 -11.40 -5.34 -3.14
N MET A 39 -10.58 -6.38 -3.31
CA MET A 39 -9.17 -6.37 -2.87
C MET A 39 -8.25 -6.13 -4.07
N TRP A 40 -7.53 -5.03 -4.03
CA TRP A 40 -6.48 -4.71 -4.99
C TRP A 40 -5.13 -5.22 -4.50
N LEU A 41 -4.35 -5.81 -5.41
CA LEU A 41 -3.11 -6.53 -5.09
C LEU A 41 -2.02 -6.20 -6.09
N GLY A 42 -0.89 -5.70 -5.61
CA GLY A 42 0.30 -5.45 -6.40
C GLY A 42 1.17 -6.70 -6.51
N THR A 43 1.76 -6.97 -7.69
CA THR A 43 2.74 -8.04 -7.91
C THR A 43 4.08 -7.47 -8.31
N MET A 44 5.18 -8.10 -7.87
CA MET A 44 6.54 -7.68 -8.19
C MET A 44 7.48 -8.87 -8.39
N VAL A 45 8.59 -8.64 -9.08
CA VAL A 45 9.74 -9.56 -9.04
C VAL A 45 10.42 -9.41 -7.68
N MET A 46 10.62 -10.52 -6.97
CA MET A 46 11.11 -10.51 -5.58
C MET A 46 12.53 -9.97 -5.48
N ASP A 47 13.40 -10.30 -6.44
CA ASP A 47 14.75 -9.74 -6.53
C ASP A 47 14.71 -8.36 -7.18
N MET A 48 14.67 -7.31 -6.36
CA MET A 48 14.67 -5.93 -6.81
C MET A 48 15.95 -5.54 -7.56
N GLY A 49 17.06 -6.26 -7.33
CA GLY A 49 18.34 -6.01 -8.02
C GLY A 49 18.25 -6.23 -9.54
N LEU A 50 17.33 -7.07 -9.98
CA LEU A 50 17.07 -7.30 -11.40
C LEU A 50 16.43 -6.09 -12.10
N ALA A 51 15.82 -5.18 -11.33
CA ALA A 51 15.11 -4.02 -11.85
C ALA A 51 14.17 -4.39 -13.00
N ASP A 52 13.35 -5.42 -12.78
CA ASP A 52 12.40 -5.95 -13.76
C ASP A 52 10.99 -5.41 -13.46
N ASN A 53 10.41 -4.72 -14.43
CA ASN A 53 9.10 -4.08 -14.32
C ASN A 53 7.93 -4.98 -14.76
N ALA A 54 8.04 -6.28 -14.54
CA ALA A 54 6.96 -7.23 -14.83
C ALA A 54 5.77 -7.14 -13.83
N GLY A 55 5.85 -6.27 -12.82
CA GLY A 55 4.81 -6.08 -11.83
C GLY A 55 3.60 -5.30 -12.32
N GLY A 56 2.51 -5.41 -11.58
CA GLY A 56 1.26 -4.72 -11.88
C GLY A 56 0.21 -4.91 -10.79
N PHE A 57 -0.92 -4.22 -10.93
CA PHE A 57 -2.05 -4.35 -10.01
C PHE A 57 -3.15 -5.23 -10.57
N TYR A 58 -3.67 -6.10 -9.72
CA TYR A 58 -4.77 -7.03 -9.95
C TYR A 58 -5.90 -6.73 -8.98
N CYS A 59 -7.11 -7.14 -9.33
CA CYS A 59 -8.30 -7.00 -8.50
C CYS A 59 -8.90 -8.37 -8.20
N LEU A 60 -9.17 -8.64 -6.93
CA LEU A 60 -9.90 -9.80 -6.47
C LEU A 60 -11.30 -9.37 -6.02
N ASP A 61 -12.32 -9.93 -6.64
CA ASP A 61 -13.72 -9.75 -6.31
C ASP A 61 -14.52 -11.06 -6.55
N GLU A 62 -15.83 -10.98 -6.61
CA GLU A 62 -16.72 -12.13 -6.86
C GLU A 62 -16.48 -12.84 -8.21
N ARG A 63 -15.81 -12.18 -9.16
CA ARG A 63 -15.42 -12.76 -10.46
C ARG A 63 -14.10 -13.52 -10.38
N GLY A 64 -13.44 -13.50 -9.23
CA GLY A 64 -12.10 -14.03 -9.02
C GLY A 64 -11.02 -12.97 -9.16
N LEU A 65 -9.78 -13.40 -9.37
CA LEU A 65 -8.62 -12.53 -9.56
C LEU A 65 -8.48 -12.15 -11.02
N THR A 66 -8.60 -10.86 -11.32
CA THR A 66 -8.56 -10.30 -12.69
C THR A 66 -7.46 -9.25 -12.81
N GLY A 67 -6.97 -9.01 -14.03
CA GLY A 67 -5.92 -8.04 -14.32
C GLY A 67 -4.79 -8.60 -15.20
N PRO A 68 -3.64 -7.87 -15.32
CA PRO A 68 -3.36 -6.61 -14.60
C PRO A 68 -4.14 -5.42 -15.15
N TYR A 69 -4.63 -4.55 -14.27
CA TYR A 69 -5.25 -3.27 -14.61
C TYR A 69 -4.23 -2.14 -14.78
N VAL A 70 -3.10 -2.25 -14.11
CA VAL A 70 -1.90 -1.43 -14.26
C VAL A 70 -0.74 -2.39 -14.41
N SER A 71 0.18 -2.12 -15.33
CA SER A 71 1.35 -2.97 -15.61
C SER A 71 2.61 -2.12 -15.79
N GLY A 72 3.76 -2.76 -15.89
CA GLY A 72 5.04 -2.08 -16.10
C GLY A 72 5.63 -1.49 -14.83
N LEU A 73 5.22 -1.98 -13.65
CA LEU A 73 5.72 -1.53 -12.35
C LEU A 73 6.83 -2.46 -11.86
N TYR A 74 7.83 -1.86 -11.18
CA TYR A 74 8.91 -2.60 -10.53
C TYR A 74 8.45 -3.13 -9.17
N THR A 75 7.98 -2.22 -8.30
CA THR A 75 7.62 -2.52 -6.91
C THR A 75 6.33 -1.78 -6.54
N PRO A 76 5.16 -2.27 -7.01
CA PRO A 76 3.87 -1.66 -6.70
C PRO A 76 3.65 -1.55 -5.19
N ASN A 77 3.29 -0.34 -4.75
CA ASN A 77 3.05 0.02 -3.36
C ASN A 77 2.04 1.18 -3.27
N GLY A 78 1.83 1.68 -2.06
CA GLY A 78 1.14 2.92 -1.79
C GLY A 78 -0.33 2.94 -2.16
N LEU A 79 -0.99 1.77 -2.15
CA LEU A 79 -2.41 1.70 -2.47
C LEU A 79 -3.25 2.48 -1.45
N ALA A 80 -4.04 3.41 -1.95
CA ALA A 80 -5.05 4.12 -1.16
C ALA A 80 -6.20 4.57 -2.06
N PHE A 81 -7.36 4.83 -1.45
CA PHE A 81 -8.55 5.28 -2.16
C PHE A 81 -9.08 6.55 -1.51
N SER A 82 -9.47 7.54 -2.33
CA SER A 82 -10.13 8.77 -1.85
C SER A 82 -11.39 8.44 -1.04
N SER A 83 -11.81 9.37 -0.19
CA SER A 83 -12.97 9.18 0.70
C SER A 83 -14.28 8.90 -0.06
N ASP A 84 -14.41 9.43 -1.27
CA ASP A 84 -15.54 9.14 -2.17
C ASP A 84 -15.36 7.86 -2.99
N GLY A 85 -14.20 7.19 -2.85
CA GLY A 85 -13.84 5.96 -3.53
C GLY A 85 -13.57 6.08 -5.01
N ARG A 86 -13.58 7.29 -5.58
CA ARG A 86 -13.51 7.51 -7.03
C ARG A 86 -12.10 7.72 -7.56
N THR A 87 -11.10 7.81 -6.67
CA THR A 87 -9.70 7.94 -7.03
C THR A 87 -8.89 6.85 -6.35
N MET A 88 -8.15 6.09 -7.13
CA MET A 88 -7.12 5.15 -6.67
C MET A 88 -5.77 5.84 -6.76
N TYR A 89 -4.99 5.78 -5.67
CA TYR A 89 -3.60 6.17 -5.60
C TYR A 89 -2.74 4.91 -5.52
N TYR A 90 -1.55 4.95 -6.13
CA TYR A 90 -0.56 3.89 -6.05
C TYR A 90 0.83 4.43 -6.35
N SER A 91 1.86 3.70 -5.93
CA SER A 91 3.25 4.07 -6.15
C SER A 91 4.07 2.92 -6.74
N ASP A 92 5.27 3.27 -7.19
CA ASP A 92 6.35 2.32 -7.47
C ASP A 92 7.56 2.69 -6.62
N SER A 93 7.88 1.83 -5.65
CA SER A 93 8.95 2.04 -4.66
C SER A 93 10.35 1.84 -5.21
N HIS A 94 10.48 1.30 -6.44
CA HIS A 94 11.80 0.96 -6.94
C HIS A 94 12.66 2.22 -7.12
N PRO A 95 14.00 2.18 -6.83
CA PRO A 95 14.89 3.33 -7.00
C PRO A 95 14.89 3.96 -8.40
N LYS A 96 14.53 3.20 -9.43
CA LYS A 96 14.39 3.71 -10.81
C LYS A 96 13.06 4.43 -11.07
N ALA A 97 12.10 4.37 -10.16
CA ALA A 97 10.78 4.96 -10.34
C ALA A 97 10.49 6.04 -9.29
N GLN A 98 10.32 5.68 -8.02
CA GLN A 98 10.05 6.56 -6.89
C GLN A 98 8.91 7.56 -7.17
N LYS A 99 7.81 7.09 -7.75
CA LYS A 99 6.69 7.93 -8.17
C LYS A 99 5.38 7.43 -7.59
N ILE A 100 4.47 8.38 -7.41
CA ILE A 100 3.09 8.12 -6.99
C ILE A 100 2.18 8.60 -8.12
N TRP A 101 1.24 7.76 -8.50
CA TRP A 101 0.21 8.07 -9.50
C TRP A 101 -1.17 8.06 -8.87
N ARG A 102 -2.12 8.66 -9.58
CA ARG A 102 -3.54 8.53 -9.31
C ARG A 102 -4.32 8.30 -10.59
N CYS A 103 -5.43 7.59 -10.50
CA CYS A 103 -6.37 7.40 -11.59
C CYS A 103 -7.80 7.36 -11.06
N ALA A 104 -8.76 7.70 -11.91
CA ALA A 104 -10.16 7.48 -11.60
C ALA A 104 -10.46 5.99 -11.51
N ILE A 105 -11.37 5.60 -10.63
CA ILE A 105 -11.91 4.25 -10.56
C ILE A 105 -13.43 4.30 -10.60
N ASP A 106 -14.05 3.48 -11.45
CA ASP A 106 -15.47 3.30 -11.47
C ASP A 106 -15.91 2.37 -10.33
N LEU A 107 -16.73 2.86 -9.42
CA LEU A 107 -17.15 2.13 -8.22
C LEU A 107 -17.96 0.87 -8.54
N SER A 108 -18.67 0.83 -9.65
CA SER A 108 -19.51 -0.30 -10.02
C SER A 108 -18.71 -1.44 -10.67
N SER A 109 -17.87 -1.10 -11.64
CA SER A 109 -17.13 -2.06 -12.46
C SER A 109 -15.68 -2.33 -11.98
N GLY A 110 -15.07 -1.38 -11.25
CA GLY A 110 -13.65 -1.41 -10.91
C GLY A 110 -12.74 -0.99 -12.06
N GLN A 111 -13.28 -0.50 -13.17
CA GLN A 111 -12.48 -0.03 -14.28
C GLN A 111 -11.67 1.21 -13.89
N LEU A 112 -10.39 1.20 -14.27
CA LEU A 112 -9.48 2.30 -14.02
C LEU A 112 -9.40 3.24 -15.23
N GLY A 113 -9.41 4.53 -14.95
CA GLY A 113 -9.10 5.56 -15.92
C GLY A 113 -7.59 5.68 -16.16
N GLN A 114 -7.20 6.65 -16.98
CA GLN A 114 -5.81 6.93 -17.26
C GLN A 114 -5.07 7.39 -15.99
N SER A 115 -3.94 6.76 -15.70
CA SER A 115 -3.06 7.15 -14.61
C SER A 115 -2.35 8.48 -14.93
N ARG A 116 -2.28 9.33 -13.91
CA ARG A 116 -1.57 10.63 -13.96
C ARG A 116 -0.59 10.68 -12.81
N LEU A 117 0.58 11.25 -13.07
CA LEU A 117 1.56 11.50 -12.02
C LEU A 117 0.92 12.39 -10.94
N PHE A 118 1.04 11.97 -9.69
CA PHE A 118 0.57 12.73 -8.53
C PHE A 118 1.73 13.38 -7.80
N VAL A 119 2.76 12.61 -7.43
CA VAL A 119 3.99 13.11 -6.81
C VAL A 119 5.19 12.38 -7.41
N ASP A 120 6.23 13.11 -7.76
CA ASP A 120 7.56 12.57 -8.02
C ASP A 120 8.37 12.66 -6.73
N MET A 121 8.71 11.51 -6.15
CA MET A 121 9.48 11.42 -4.91
C MET A 121 11.00 11.30 -5.13
N THR A 122 11.48 11.44 -6.37
CA THR A 122 12.90 11.28 -6.66
C THR A 122 13.80 12.22 -5.84
N ASP A 123 13.32 13.44 -5.60
CA ASP A 123 14.04 14.47 -4.83
C ASP A 123 13.53 14.60 -3.38
N LEU A 124 12.59 13.74 -2.96
CA LEU A 124 12.08 13.72 -1.59
C LEU A 124 12.76 12.63 -0.76
N PRO A 125 12.85 12.81 0.57
CA PRO A 125 13.43 11.78 1.43
C PRO A 125 12.67 10.46 1.40
N GLY A 126 13.34 9.39 1.00
CA GLY A 126 12.82 8.02 1.03
C GLY A 126 11.97 7.63 -0.19
N ARG A 127 11.83 6.32 -0.36
CA ARG A 127 11.04 5.74 -1.43
C ARG A 127 9.58 5.54 -0.98
N PRO A 128 8.58 5.77 -1.85
CA PRO A 128 7.18 5.60 -1.48
C PRO A 128 6.86 4.13 -1.17
N ASP A 129 6.41 3.81 0.04
CA ASP A 129 6.03 2.45 0.45
C ASP A 129 4.52 2.39 0.76
N GLY A 130 4.09 1.87 1.88
CA GLY A 130 2.69 1.77 2.25
C GLY A 130 2.05 3.11 2.59
N ALA A 131 0.76 3.26 2.28
CA ALA A 131 0.03 4.52 2.37
C ALA A 131 -1.30 4.42 3.12
N ALA A 132 -1.87 5.58 3.45
CA ALA A 132 -3.22 5.74 4.01
C ALA A 132 -3.84 7.06 3.53
N MET A 133 -5.16 7.22 3.73
CA MET A 133 -5.86 8.49 3.50
C MET A 133 -6.40 9.04 4.80
N ASP A 134 -6.40 10.37 4.93
CA ASP A 134 -7.15 11.03 5.99
C ASP A 134 -8.52 11.56 5.52
N ALA A 135 -9.32 11.99 6.48
CA ALA A 135 -10.68 12.47 6.24
C ALA A 135 -10.73 13.81 5.50
N GLN A 136 -9.62 14.54 5.42
CA GLN A 136 -9.46 15.77 4.65
C GLN A 136 -9.09 15.49 3.19
N GLY A 137 -8.83 14.22 2.84
CA GLY A 137 -8.43 13.79 1.51
C GLY A 137 -6.93 13.90 1.27
N ASN A 138 -6.11 14.03 2.33
CA ASN A 138 -4.68 13.99 2.19
C ASN A 138 -4.17 12.55 2.11
N TYR A 139 -3.14 12.36 1.30
CA TYR A 139 -2.48 11.08 1.07
C TYR A 139 -1.22 10.98 1.95
N TRP A 140 -1.20 10.00 2.83
CA TRP A 140 -0.11 9.69 3.73
C TRP A 140 0.70 8.52 3.20
N ILE A 141 2.04 8.63 3.16
CA ILE A 141 2.89 7.57 2.62
C ILE A 141 4.20 7.45 3.38
N CYS A 142 4.60 6.21 3.65
CA CYS A 142 5.92 5.93 4.21
C CYS A 142 7.02 6.27 3.22
N GLY A 143 7.97 7.11 3.64
CA GLY A 143 9.25 7.36 2.97
C GLY A 143 10.29 6.34 3.43
N ASN A 144 10.25 5.14 2.85
CA ASN A 144 11.17 4.05 3.17
C ASN A 144 12.61 4.46 2.87
N ASP A 145 13.55 4.11 3.74
CA ASP A 145 14.96 4.52 3.77
C ASP A 145 15.24 5.92 4.38
N ALA A 146 14.20 6.73 4.69
CA ALA A 146 14.39 8.07 5.25
C ALA A 146 13.80 8.26 6.65
N GLY A 147 13.13 7.25 7.21
CA GLY A 147 12.55 7.34 8.55
C GLY A 147 11.43 8.38 8.67
N GLN A 148 10.63 8.55 7.62
CA GLN A 148 9.57 9.56 7.56
C GLN A 148 8.27 8.98 7.03
N VAL A 149 7.15 9.60 7.42
CA VAL A 149 5.84 9.44 6.76
C VAL A 149 5.43 10.82 6.25
N HIS A 150 5.25 10.95 4.95
CA HIS A 150 4.87 12.20 4.30
C HIS A 150 3.36 12.31 4.16
N CYS A 151 2.83 13.53 4.29
CA CYS A 151 1.44 13.88 4.04
C CYS A 151 1.36 14.82 2.84
N PHE A 152 0.64 14.43 1.81
CA PHE A 152 0.41 15.24 0.61
C PHE A 152 -1.06 15.64 0.51
N ASP A 153 -1.33 16.90 0.17
CA ASP A 153 -2.67 17.35 -0.17
C ASP A 153 -3.16 16.78 -1.52
N SER A 154 -4.39 17.05 -1.88
CA SER A 154 -5.00 16.57 -3.13
C SER A 154 -4.33 17.08 -4.41
N SER A 155 -3.49 18.11 -4.32
CA SER A 155 -2.70 18.65 -5.44
C SER A 155 -1.29 18.04 -5.52
N GLY A 156 -0.86 17.30 -4.50
CA GLY A 156 0.46 16.68 -4.40
C GLY A 156 1.49 17.54 -3.68
N HIS A 157 1.07 18.63 -3.00
CA HIS A 157 1.97 19.39 -2.15
C HIS A 157 2.20 18.68 -0.83
N CYS A 158 3.46 18.56 -0.39
CA CYS A 158 3.80 18.01 0.90
C CYS A 158 3.42 19.03 2.00
N LEU A 159 2.46 18.65 2.85
CA LEU A 159 1.98 19.47 3.96
C LEU A 159 2.87 19.33 5.20
N GLU A 160 3.26 18.11 5.50
CA GLU A 160 4.11 17.76 6.64
C GLU A 160 4.77 16.40 6.46
N SER A 161 5.78 16.14 7.30
CA SER A 161 6.43 14.83 7.39
C SER A 161 6.62 14.48 8.85
N VAL A 162 6.14 13.30 9.24
CA VAL A 162 6.28 12.75 10.60
C VAL A 162 7.53 11.90 10.65
N GLN A 163 8.45 12.21 11.57
CA GLN A 163 9.64 11.41 11.81
C GLN A 163 9.29 10.15 12.61
N VAL A 164 9.90 9.03 12.23
CA VAL A 164 9.80 7.76 12.95
C VAL A 164 11.19 7.27 13.37
N PRO A 165 11.29 6.49 14.46
CA PRO A 165 12.60 6.16 15.04
C PRO A 165 13.39 5.06 14.28
N PHE A 166 12.98 4.69 13.10
CA PHE A 166 13.63 3.65 12.29
C PHE A 166 13.74 4.10 10.82
N PRO A 167 14.79 3.65 10.10
CA PRO A 167 15.07 4.13 8.74
C PRO A 167 14.04 3.64 7.70
N LYS A 168 13.38 2.49 7.95
CA LYS A 168 12.54 1.83 6.96
C LYS A 168 11.07 1.70 7.39
N PRO A 169 10.31 2.82 7.48
CA PRO A 169 8.86 2.73 7.61
C PRO A 169 8.28 2.03 6.38
N ALA A 170 7.37 1.07 6.58
CA ALA A 170 6.87 0.23 5.51
C ALA A 170 5.37 0.42 5.22
N MET A 171 4.56 0.53 6.27
CA MET A 171 3.12 0.74 6.14
C MET A 171 2.66 1.71 7.21
N CYS A 172 1.77 2.62 6.86
CA CYS A 172 1.07 3.46 7.82
C CYS A 172 -0.44 3.25 7.74
N ALA A 173 -1.10 3.36 8.88
CA ALA A 173 -2.55 3.25 8.99
C ALA A 173 -3.07 4.09 10.14
N PHE A 174 -4.24 4.70 9.98
CA PHE A 174 -4.94 5.38 11.05
C PHE A 174 -5.75 4.39 11.89
N GLY A 175 -5.76 4.60 13.20
CA GLY A 175 -6.50 3.78 14.15
C GLY A 175 -6.81 4.55 15.44
N GLY A 176 -7.09 3.80 16.51
CA GLY A 176 -7.57 4.37 17.76
C GLY A 176 -9.06 4.73 17.72
N ALA A 177 -9.63 5.12 18.85
CA ALA A 177 -11.06 5.36 18.98
C ALA A 177 -11.59 6.47 18.04
N ASN A 178 -10.75 7.48 17.78
CA ASN A 178 -11.10 8.64 16.96
C ASN A 178 -10.44 8.62 15.57
N LEU A 179 -9.70 7.54 15.21
CA LEU A 179 -8.88 7.45 14.00
C LEU A 179 -7.83 8.58 13.90
N GLN A 180 -7.30 9.04 15.02
CA GLN A 180 -6.28 10.10 15.09
C GLN A 180 -4.88 9.56 15.46
N THR A 181 -4.79 8.27 15.76
CA THR A 181 -3.52 7.60 16.00
C THR A 181 -2.98 7.04 14.68
N LEU A 182 -1.83 7.53 14.23
CA LEU A 182 -1.12 6.96 13.09
C LEU A 182 -0.21 5.84 13.60
N PHE A 183 -0.45 4.62 13.14
CA PHE A 183 0.41 3.46 13.37
C PHE A 183 1.35 3.29 12.19
N VAL A 184 2.64 3.03 12.46
CA VAL A 184 3.66 2.84 11.42
C VAL A 184 4.44 1.58 11.70
N THR A 185 4.44 0.66 10.75
CA THR A 185 5.28 -0.55 10.78
C THR A 185 6.65 -0.30 10.16
N SER A 186 7.61 -1.17 10.43
CA SER A 186 8.97 -1.03 9.88
C SER A 186 9.57 -2.35 9.39
N ILE A 187 10.52 -2.22 8.47
CA ILE A 187 11.35 -3.32 7.98
C ILE A 187 12.69 -3.30 8.71
N VAL A 188 13.16 -4.46 9.15
CA VAL A 188 14.53 -4.61 9.65
C VAL A 188 15.50 -4.51 8.46
N PRO A 189 16.41 -3.52 8.43
CA PRO A 189 17.35 -3.39 7.32
C PRO A 189 18.34 -4.54 7.31
N GLY A 190 18.70 -5.02 6.12
CA GLY A 190 19.73 -6.06 5.96
C GLY A 190 21.09 -5.63 6.54
N ASN A 191 21.44 -4.35 6.39
CA ASN A 191 22.57 -3.75 7.09
C ASN A 191 22.09 -3.17 8.44
N LYS A 192 22.38 -3.88 9.52
CA LYS A 192 21.98 -3.50 10.89
C LYS A 192 22.57 -2.16 11.35
N ALA A 193 23.67 -1.69 10.77
CA ALA A 193 24.25 -0.39 11.11
C ALA A 193 23.33 0.80 10.73
N LEU A 194 22.35 0.58 9.86
CA LEU A 194 21.34 1.59 9.51
C LEU A 194 20.27 1.76 10.61
N ASP A 195 20.12 0.78 11.51
CA ASP A 195 19.18 0.85 12.63
C ASP A 195 19.88 1.39 13.89
N THR A 196 20.08 2.68 13.94
CA THR A 196 20.79 3.35 15.04
C THR A 196 20.00 3.37 16.35
N THR A 197 18.70 3.08 16.31
CA THR A 197 17.81 3.10 17.49
C THR A 197 17.50 1.70 18.01
N GLY A 198 17.75 0.65 17.23
CA GLY A 198 17.36 -0.73 17.54
C GLY A 198 15.84 -0.96 17.50
N GLN A 199 15.09 -0.09 16.86
CA GLN A 199 13.60 -0.16 16.83
C GLN A 199 13.06 -0.69 15.50
N SER A 200 13.90 -1.03 14.52
CA SER A 200 13.45 -1.66 13.28
C SER A 200 12.76 -3.00 13.54
N GLY A 201 11.70 -3.28 12.79
CA GLY A 201 10.83 -4.44 12.97
C GLY A 201 9.70 -4.21 13.98
N GLN A 202 9.65 -3.06 14.64
CA GLN A 202 8.58 -2.69 15.56
C GLN A 202 7.46 -1.92 14.85
N VAL A 203 6.36 -1.75 15.57
CA VAL A 203 5.27 -0.84 15.24
C VAL A 203 5.33 0.32 16.21
N VAL A 204 5.31 1.54 15.71
CA VAL A 204 5.20 2.75 16.50
C VAL A 204 3.88 3.45 16.22
N SER A 205 3.47 4.34 17.12
CA SER A 205 2.27 5.15 16.95
C SER A 205 2.52 6.61 17.33
N ALA A 206 1.78 7.51 16.70
CA ALA A 206 1.78 8.93 16.99
C ALA A 206 0.35 9.47 16.95
N GLU A 207 -0.02 10.28 17.96
CA GLU A 207 -1.27 11.02 17.91
C GLU A 207 -1.12 12.22 16.97
N LEU A 208 -2.06 12.36 16.05
CA LEU A 208 -2.07 13.44 15.07
C LEU A 208 -3.33 14.30 15.22
N LYS A 209 -3.25 15.54 14.69
CA LYS A 209 -4.43 16.39 14.49
C LYS A 209 -5.32 15.90 13.34
N HIS A 210 -4.77 15.09 12.44
CA HIS A 210 -5.47 14.51 11.31
C HIS A 210 -6.27 13.29 11.75
N ARG A 211 -7.45 13.13 11.17
CA ARG A 211 -8.30 11.97 11.38
C ARG A 211 -8.27 11.12 10.12
N GLY A 212 -7.97 9.84 10.25
CA GLY A 212 -8.01 8.89 9.16
C GLY A 212 -9.42 8.52 8.69
N LEU A 213 -9.49 7.76 7.62
CA LEU A 213 -10.70 7.10 7.17
C LEU A 213 -10.75 5.67 7.75
N PRO A 214 -11.95 5.14 8.05
CA PRO A 214 -12.11 3.72 8.32
C PRO A 214 -11.64 2.90 7.12
N GLU A 215 -10.86 1.86 7.36
CA GLU A 215 -10.42 0.96 6.29
C GLU A 215 -11.61 0.17 5.74
N PRO A 216 -11.77 0.10 4.40
CA PRO A 216 -12.81 -0.71 3.78
C PRO A 216 -12.59 -2.20 4.06
N VAL A 217 -13.70 -2.93 4.21
CA VAL A 217 -13.69 -4.38 4.44
C VAL A 217 -13.76 -5.11 3.10
N PHE A 218 -12.94 -6.16 2.92
CA PHE A 218 -13.11 -7.07 1.80
C PHE A 218 -14.44 -7.82 1.96
N SER A 219 -15.36 -7.61 1.04
CA SER A 219 -16.72 -8.16 1.11
C SER A 219 -17.18 -8.86 -0.17
N ARG A 220 -16.40 -8.78 -1.24
CA ARG A 220 -16.71 -9.36 -2.56
C ARG A 220 -15.91 -10.65 -2.77
N PHE A 221 -16.29 -11.70 -2.04
CA PHE A 221 -15.63 -12.98 -2.13
C PHE A 221 -15.95 -13.71 -3.45
N PRO A 222 -14.94 -14.28 -4.14
CA PRO A 222 -15.19 -15.21 -5.23
C PRO A 222 -15.88 -16.48 -4.71
N ALA A 223 -16.55 -17.19 -5.60
CA ALA A 223 -17.02 -18.54 -5.27
C ALA A 223 -15.82 -19.40 -4.84
N PRO A 224 -16.00 -20.33 -3.88
CA PRO A 224 -14.94 -21.26 -3.49
C PRO A 224 -14.40 -22.03 -4.70
N LEU A 225 -13.08 -22.21 -4.76
CA LEU A 225 -12.40 -23.03 -5.78
C LEU A 225 -12.68 -24.52 -5.53
#